data_51a805b3283ca9e51ba3629dadb51133
#
_entry.id   51a805b3283ca9e51ba3629dadb51133
#
_cell.length_a   1.000
_cell.length_b   1.000
_cell.length_c   1.000
_cell.angle_alpha   90.00
_cell.angle_beta   90.00
_cell.angle_gamma   90.00
#
_symmetry.space_group_name_H-M   'P 1'
#
loop_
_entity.id
_entity.type
_entity.pdbx_description
1 polymer ?
#
loop_
_entity_poly.entity_id
_entity_poly.type
_entity_poly.pdbx_seq_one_letter_code
_entity_poly.pdbx_strand_id
1 'polypeptide(L)'
;FNGNKIITTSGGGMLVSEDEKAIRKARFWATQSREAARHYEHRELGYNYRMSNIVAGIGRGQLHSLDQYIVRKKEIYEMYKLAFADIDTIRMNPFLPESEPNFWLSCMTLEPKCPVSPLDIMDALEKENIESRPIWKPMHLQPFYAGHDFISMEGDVGRGIFEQGLCLPSDIKMSVQEIEQIIQIVRRFF
;
A
#
# COMPACT_ATOMS: atom_id res chain seq x y z
N PHE A 1 -2.17 10.44 0.95
CA PHE A 1 -2.94 10.47 -0.31
C PHE A 1 -1.99 10.46 -1.54
N ASN A 2 -0.95 9.61 -1.50
CA ASN A 2 -0.02 9.46 -2.61
C ASN A 2 -0.72 8.85 -3.85
N GLY A 3 -0.14 9.00 -5.04
CA GLY A 3 -0.73 8.62 -6.32
C GLY A 3 -1.19 7.17 -6.45
N ASN A 4 -0.52 6.27 -5.75
CA ASN A 4 -0.78 4.82 -5.79
C ASN A 4 -1.75 4.31 -4.69
N LYS A 5 -2.38 5.17 -3.90
CA LYS A 5 -3.30 4.75 -2.83
C LYS A 5 -4.72 4.56 -3.35
N ILE A 6 -5.58 3.91 -2.52
CA ILE A 6 -6.97 3.62 -2.89
C ILE A 6 -7.77 4.89 -3.25
N ILE A 7 -7.49 6.00 -2.58
CA ILE A 7 -7.86 7.35 -3.00
C ILE A 7 -6.61 8.22 -3.00
N THR A 8 -6.53 9.16 -3.92
CA THR A 8 -5.32 9.96 -4.14
C THR A 8 -5.64 11.43 -4.35
N THR A 9 -4.69 12.26 -3.97
CA THR A 9 -4.62 13.69 -4.31
C THR A 9 -3.27 14.01 -4.96
N SER A 10 -2.58 13.01 -5.51
CA SER A 10 -1.20 13.07 -6.00
C SER A 10 -0.15 13.27 -4.90
N GLY A 11 -0.53 13.65 -3.71
CA GLY A 11 0.33 13.84 -2.56
C GLY A 11 -0.46 14.31 -1.34
N GLY A 12 0.23 14.64 -0.25
CA GLY A 12 -0.38 15.09 0.98
C GLY A 12 -0.73 13.96 1.95
N GLY A 13 -1.23 14.35 3.09
CA GLY A 13 -1.59 13.46 4.19
C GLY A 13 -2.58 14.14 5.12
N MET A 14 -2.94 13.43 6.19
CA MET A 14 -3.83 13.94 7.23
C MET A 14 -3.29 13.52 8.60
N LEU A 15 -3.25 14.46 9.53
CA LEU A 15 -2.99 14.19 10.94
C LEU A 15 -4.31 14.30 11.70
N VAL A 16 -4.67 13.26 12.42
CA VAL A 16 -5.89 13.17 13.23
C VAL A 16 -5.52 12.81 14.66
N SER A 17 -6.07 13.53 15.64
CA SER A 17 -5.88 13.25 17.06
C SER A 17 -6.98 13.93 17.87
N GLU A 18 -7.30 13.38 19.03
CA GLU A 18 -8.17 14.02 20.04
C GLU A 18 -7.41 15.09 20.85
N ASP A 19 -6.07 15.11 20.81
CA ASP A 19 -5.27 16.17 21.43
C ASP A 19 -5.31 17.44 20.59
N GLU A 20 -6.25 18.32 20.94
CA GLU A 20 -6.41 19.61 20.26
C GLU A 20 -5.14 20.49 20.31
N LYS A 21 -4.33 20.42 21.37
CA LYS A 21 -3.11 21.23 21.48
C LYS A 21 -2.09 20.75 20.44
N ALA A 22 -1.91 19.43 20.33
CA ALA A 22 -1.03 18.83 19.32
C ALA A 22 -1.49 19.17 17.90
N ILE A 23 -2.80 19.08 17.62
CA ILE A 23 -3.36 19.42 16.30
C ILE A 23 -3.18 20.91 15.96
N ARG A 24 -3.44 21.82 16.93
CA ARG A 24 -3.19 23.26 16.72
C ARG A 24 -1.71 23.54 16.46
N LYS A 25 -0.81 22.89 17.21
CA LYS A 25 0.63 23.07 17.03
C LYS A 25 1.11 22.52 15.68
N ALA A 26 0.66 21.32 15.30
CA ALA A 26 0.98 20.73 13.99
C ALA A 26 0.48 21.62 12.83
N ARG A 27 -0.74 22.17 12.94
CA ARG A 27 -1.27 23.11 11.96
C ARG A 27 -0.45 24.39 11.88
N PHE A 28 -0.02 24.95 13.00
CA PHE A 28 0.86 26.12 13.05
C PHE A 28 2.16 25.86 12.29
N TRP A 29 2.85 24.73 12.60
CA TRP A 29 4.06 24.36 11.89
C TRP A 29 3.83 24.09 10.40
N ALA A 30 2.74 23.41 10.04
CA ALA A 30 2.39 23.10 8.65
C ALA A 30 2.03 24.35 7.83
N THR A 31 1.75 25.47 8.50
CA THR A 31 1.48 26.79 7.89
C THR A 31 2.62 27.76 8.12
N GLN A 32 3.84 27.28 8.04
CA GLN A 32 5.09 28.07 8.12
C GLN A 32 5.39 28.68 9.50
N SER A 33 4.72 28.26 10.57
CA SER A 33 4.84 28.89 11.92
C SER A 33 4.62 30.39 11.87
N ARG A 34 3.67 30.83 11.04
CA ARG A 34 3.40 32.27 10.86
C ARG A 34 2.61 32.82 12.06
N GLU A 35 3.19 33.84 12.71
CA GLU A 35 2.56 34.56 13.81
C GLU A 35 1.39 35.44 13.35
N ALA A 36 0.53 35.79 14.29
CA ALA A 36 -0.62 36.68 14.04
C ALA A 36 -0.16 38.15 13.98
N ALA A 37 0.55 38.52 12.92
CA ALA A 37 1.02 39.85 12.66
C ALA A 37 0.59 40.33 11.27
N ARG A 38 0.62 41.65 10.99
CA ARG A 38 0.34 42.19 9.66
C ARG A 38 1.44 41.88 8.64
N HIS A 39 2.65 41.74 9.12
CA HIS A 39 3.82 41.30 8.36
C HIS A 39 4.10 39.81 8.59
N TYR A 40 5.02 39.23 7.82
CA TYR A 40 5.51 37.89 8.07
C TYR A 40 6.45 37.91 9.28
N GLU A 41 6.08 37.21 10.33
CA GLU A 41 6.86 37.01 11.53
C GLU A 41 6.85 35.54 11.90
N HIS A 42 8.02 35.00 12.21
CA HIS A 42 8.23 33.58 12.53
C HIS A 42 9.15 33.48 13.75
N ARG A 43 8.64 32.92 14.86
CA ARG A 43 9.43 32.67 16.07
C ARG A 43 9.95 31.25 16.17
N GLU A 44 9.37 30.36 15.35
CA GLU A 44 9.72 28.94 15.29
C GLU A 44 9.90 28.54 13.82
N LEU A 45 10.65 27.46 13.60
CA LEU A 45 10.74 26.82 12.30
C LEU A 45 9.38 26.25 11.91
N GLY A 46 8.95 26.54 10.70
CA GLY A 46 7.71 26.01 10.13
C GLY A 46 7.91 25.54 8.69
N TYR A 47 6.86 24.90 8.16
CA TYR A 47 6.92 24.21 6.88
C TYR A 47 5.69 24.55 6.03
N ASN A 48 5.83 24.45 4.72
CA ASN A 48 4.71 24.53 3.81
C ASN A 48 4.13 23.13 3.54
N TYR A 49 3.37 22.59 4.51
CA TYR A 49 2.83 21.22 4.46
C TYR A 49 1.31 21.17 4.34
N ARG A 50 0.64 22.30 4.12
CA ARG A 50 -0.79 22.31 3.88
C ARG A 50 -1.13 21.94 2.44
N MET A 51 -2.15 21.10 2.28
CA MET A 51 -2.75 20.86 0.96
C MET A 51 -3.28 22.17 0.38
N SER A 52 -3.07 22.37 -0.93
CA SER A 52 -3.78 23.42 -1.65
C SER A 52 -5.29 23.10 -1.76
N ASN A 53 -6.11 24.10 -2.03
CA ASN A 53 -7.55 23.90 -2.23
C ASN A 53 -7.84 22.96 -3.42
N ILE A 54 -7.00 22.97 -4.47
CA ILE A 54 -7.13 22.08 -5.63
C ILE A 54 -6.94 20.64 -5.19
N VAL A 55 -5.83 20.35 -4.50
CA VAL A 55 -5.49 19.01 -3.99
C VAL A 55 -6.57 18.51 -3.02
N ALA A 56 -7.02 19.37 -2.10
CA ALA A 56 -8.11 19.04 -1.18
C ALA A 56 -9.45 18.76 -1.89
N GLY A 57 -9.74 19.52 -2.95
CA GLY A 57 -10.93 19.33 -3.79
C GLY A 57 -10.92 17.96 -4.49
N ILE A 58 -9.78 17.54 -5.05
CA ILE A 58 -9.59 16.19 -5.63
C ILE A 58 -9.86 15.12 -4.58
N GLY A 59 -9.27 15.27 -3.36
CA GLY A 59 -9.48 14.32 -2.27
C GLY A 59 -10.94 14.19 -1.85
N ARG A 60 -11.67 15.28 -1.78
CA ARG A 60 -13.12 15.26 -1.50
C ARG A 60 -13.90 14.53 -2.59
N GLY A 61 -13.56 14.73 -3.87
CA GLY A 61 -14.17 14.01 -4.98
C GLY A 61 -13.91 12.50 -4.89
N GLN A 62 -12.68 12.12 -4.63
CA GLN A 62 -12.28 10.70 -4.47
C GLN A 62 -12.98 10.04 -3.28
N LEU A 63 -13.17 10.77 -2.17
CA LEU A 63 -13.81 10.24 -0.96
C LEU A 63 -15.26 9.79 -1.22
N HIS A 64 -15.99 10.44 -2.13
CA HIS A 64 -17.35 10.03 -2.49
C HIS A 64 -17.43 8.63 -3.11
N SER A 65 -16.35 8.15 -3.71
CA SER A 65 -16.29 6.83 -4.35
C SER A 65 -15.55 5.77 -3.53
N LEU A 66 -15.08 6.12 -2.32
CA LEU A 66 -14.21 5.24 -1.52
C LEU A 66 -14.87 3.89 -1.22
N ASP A 67 -16.13 3.89 -0.79
CA ASP A 67 -16.84 2.65 -0.43
C ASP A 67 -17.00 1.73 -1.65
N GLN A 68 -17.29 2.29 -2.82
CA GLN A 68 -17.36 1.53 -4.07
C GLN A 68 -16.01 0.95 -4.45
N TYR A 69 -14.93 1.70 -4.23
CA TYR A 69 -13.57 1.22 -4.48
C TYR A 69 -13.20 0.07 -3.54
N ILE A 70 -13.56 0.16 -2.26
CA ILE A 70 -13.33 -0.91 -1.28
C ILE A 70 -14.07 -2.19 -1.70
N VAL A 71 -15.35 -2.09 -2.08
CA VAL A 71 -16.13 -3.23 -2.58
C VAL A 71 -15.44 -3.87 -3.78
N ARG A 72 -15.06 -3.06 -4.79
CA ARG A 72 -14.39 -3.57 -5.99
C ARG A 72 -13.04 -4.21 -5.69
N LYS A 73 -12.23 -3.60 -4.81
CA LYS A 73 -10.96 -4.16 -4.36
C LYS A 73 -11.13 -5.51 -3.66
N LYS A 74 -12.16 -5.64 -2.83
CA LYS A 74 -12.52 -6.91 -2.18
C LYS A 74 -12.89 -7.98 -3.20
N GLU A 75 -13.70 -7.66 -4.20
CA GLU A 75 -14.04 -8.60 -5.28
C GLU A 75 -12.79 -9.13 -5.99
N ILE A 76 -11.84 -8.24 -6.36
CA ILE A 76 -10.58 -8.62 -7.01
C ILE A 76 -9.77 -9.57 -6.10
N TYR A 77 -9.66 -9.23 -4.82
CA TYR A 77 -8.97 -10.07 -3.84
C TYR A 77 -9.60 -11.45 -3.70
N GLU A 78 -10.94 -11.54 -3.59
CA GLU A 78 -11.64 -12.81 -3.45
C GLU A 78 -11.55 -13.67 -4.73
N MET A 79 -11.51 -13.05 -5.91
CA MET A 79 -11.25 -13.77 -7.17
C MET A 79 -9.89 -14.46 -7.15
N TYR A 80 -8.82 -13.75 -6.77
CA TYR A 80 -7.50 -14.36 -6.62
C TYR A 80 -7.46 -15.43 -5.56
N LYS A 81 -8.05 -15.16 -4.39
CA LYS A 81 -8.10 -16.09 -3.28
C LYS A 81 -8.79 -17.40 -3.64
N LEU A 82 -9.94 -17.31 -4.33
CA LEU A 82 -10.68 -18.48 -4.81
C LEU A 82 -9.87 -19.24 -5.88
N ALA A 83 -9.27 -18.51 -6.81
CA ALA A 83 -8.54 -19.12 -7.92
C ALA A 83 -7.26 -19.86 -7.49
N PHE A 84 -6.69 -19.54 -6.34
CA PHE A 84 -5.49 -20.18 -5.80
C PHE A 84 -5.76 -21.08 -4.59
N ALA A 85 -7.01 -21.28 -4.23
CA ALA A 85 -7.39 -22.03 -3.03
C ALA A 85 -6.97 -23.52 -3.04
N ASP A 86 -6.81 -24.11 -4.22
CA ASP A 86 -6.36 -25.48 -4.44
C ASP A 86 -4.83 -25.64 -4.57
N ILE A 87 -4.07 -24.55 -4.48
CA ILE A 87 -2.61 -24.56 -4.58
C ILE A 87 -2.00 -24.41 -3.18
N ASP A 88 -1.59 -25.52 -2.59
CA ASP A 88 -1.09 -25.59 -1.21
C ASP A 88 0.13 -24.70 -0.93
N THR A 89 0.87 -24.31 -1.96
CA THR A 89 2.08 -23.50 -1.84
C THR A 89 1.82 -21.99 -1.96
N ILE A 90 0.59 -21.56 -2.24
CA ILE A 90 0.19 -20.15 -2.30
C ILE A 90 -0.59 -19.76 -1.06
N ARG A 91 -0.26 -18.61 -0.50
CA ARG A 91 -1.05 -17.96 0.57
C ARG A 91 -1.36 -16.53 0.18
N MET A 92 -2.64 -16.18 0.13
CA MET A 92 -3.05 -14.78 0.00
C MET A 92 -2.85 -14.05 1.33
N ASN A 93 -2.59 -12.74 1.28
CA ASN A 93 -2.42 -11.93 2.49
C ASN A 93 -3.64 -12.07 3.43
N PRO A 94 -3.41 -12.45 4.71
CA PRO A 94 -4.48 -12.63 5.67
C PRO A 94 -5.04 -11.30 6.18
N PHE A 95 -6.27 -11.35 6.67
CA PHE A 95 -6.89 -10.28 7.45
C PHE A 95 -7.39 -10.84 8.78
N LEU A 96 -7.27 -10.05 9.83
CA LEU A 96 -7.86 -10.43 11.12
C LEU A 96 -9.40 -10.40 11.00
N PRO A 97 -10.11 -11.34 11.65
CA PRO A 97 -11.58 -11.41 11.56
C PRO A 97 -12.30 -10.13 11.99
N GLU A 98 -11.70 -9.39 12.94
CA GLU A 98 -12.22 -8.14 13.50
C GLU A 98 -11.79 -6.90 12.69
N SER A 99 -11.00 -7.06 11.64
CA SER A 99 -10.53 -5.92 10.83
C SER A 99 -11.46 -5.63 9.66
N GLU A 100 -11.52 -4.36 9.29
CA GLU A 100 -12.20 -3.87 8.09
C GLU A 100 -11.17 -3.36 7.07
N PRO A 101 -10.49 -4.24 6.34
CA PRO A 101 -9.46 -3.83 5.39
C PRO A 101 -10.07 -3.16 4.16
N ASN A 102 -9.33 -2.24 3.56
CA ASN A 102 -9.72 -1.60 2.31
C ASN A 102 -9.28 -2.38 1.05
N PHE A 103 -8.63 -3.54 1.22
CA PHE A 103 -8.13 -4.41 0.14
C PHE A 103 -7.27 -3.68 -0.91
N TRP A 104 -6.52 -2.66 -0.48
CA TRP A 104 -5.74 -1.82 -1.39
C TRP A 104 -4.93 -2.63 -2.41
N LEU A 105 -4.23 -3.66 -1.95
CA LEU A 105 -3.47 -4.57 -2.81
C LEU A 105 -3.81 -6.02 -2.48
N SER A 106 -3.87 -6.87 -3.52
CA SER A 106 -3.91 -8.31 -3.41
C SER A 106 -2.48 -8.83 -3.44
N CYS A 107 -2.00 -9.31 -2.28
CA CYS A 107 -0.67 -9.85 -2.14
C CYS A 107 -0.73 -11.37 -1.95
N MET A 108 0.27 -12.07 -2.46
CA MET A 108 0.44 -13.49 -2.20
C MET A 108 1.87 -13.79 -1.76
N THR A 109 2.04 -14.84 -0.99
CA THR A 109 3.34 -15.42 -0.63
C THR A 109 3.40 -16.87 -1.07
N LEU A 110 4.58 -17.32 -1.42
CA LEU A 110 4.88 -18.71 -1.74
C LEU A 110 5.47 -19.40 -0.51
N GLU A 111 5.12 -20.66 -0.28
CA GLU A 111 5.75 -21.44 0.78
C GLU A 111 7.25 -21.63 0.50
N PRO A 112 8.12 -21.65 1.53
CA PRO A 112 9.58 -21.76 1.34
C PRO A 112 10.04 -22.97 0.51
N LYS A 113 9.26 -24.05 0.50
CA LYS A 113 9.50 -25.27 -0.26
C LYS A 113 9.05 -25.19 -1.73
N CYS A 114 8.40 -24.10 -2.12
CA CYS A 114 7.92 -23.94 -3.48
C CYS A 114 9.13 -23.86 -4.45
N PRO A 115 9.16 -24.63 -5.54
CA PRO A 115 10.24 -24.57 -6.51
C PRO A 115 10.20 -23.30 -7.37
N VAL A 116 9.08 -22.59 -7.37
CA VAL A 116 8.84 -21.34 -8.10
C VAL A 116 9.15 -20.15 -7.18
N SER A 117 9.85 -19.17 -7.69
CA SER A 117 10.10 -17.93 -6.96
C SER A 117 9.09 -16.83 -7.35
N PRO A 118 8.89 -15.79 -6.50
CA PRO A 118 8.10 -14.62 -6.89
C PRO A 118 8.61 -13.95 -8.17
N LEU A 119 9.93 -13.96 -8.42
CA LEU A 119 10.53 -13.40 -9.62
C LEU A 119 10.11 -14.13 -10.89
N ASP A 120 10.05 -15.47 -10.85
CA ASP A 120 9.60 -16.26 -12.01
C ASP A 120 8.19 -15.86 -12.45
N ILE A 121 7.30 -15.65 -11.48
CA ILE A 121 5.92 -15.21 -11.73
C ILE A 121 5.89 -13.77 -12.26
N MET A 122 6.67 -12.86 -11.65
CA MET A 122 6.75 -11.47 -12.11
C MET A 122 7.29 -11.38 -13.53
N ASP A 123 8.33 -12.14 -13.87
CA ASP A 123 8.91 -12.19 -15.22
C ASP A 123 7.89 -12.73 -16.24
N ALA A 124 7.07 -13.71 -15.85
CA ALA A 124 6.03 -14.24 -16.73
C ALA A 124 4.90 -13.23 -16.98
N LEU A 125 4.51 -12.48 -15.96
CA LEU A 125 3.53 -11.40 -16.08
C LEU A 125 4.07 -10.25 -16.93
N GLU A 126 5.34 -9.86 -16.74
CA GLU A 126 5.99 -8.78 -17.49
C GLU A 126 6.08 -9.11 -18.98
N LYS A 127 6.33 -10.36 -19.37
CA LYS A 127 6.30 -10.80 -20.78
C LYS A 127 4.96 -10.57 -21.46
N GLU A 128 3.88 -10.56 -20.70
CA GLU A 128 2.52 -10.25 -21.17
C GLU A 128 2.14 -8.77 -20.96
N ASN A 129 3.13 -7.92 -20.65
CA ASN A 129 2.96 -6.49 -20.34
C ASN A 129 2.04 -6.23 -19.13
N ILE A 130 2.10 -7.12 -18.12
CA ILE A 130 1.35 -7.03 -16.89
C ILE A 130 2.33 -6.71 -15.74
N GLU A 131 2.16 -5.55 -15.12
CA GLU A 131 3.02 -5.13 -14.01
C GLU A 131 2.60 -5.80 -12.70
N SER A 132 3.55 -6.43 -12.03
CA SER A 132 3.45 -6.89 -10.65
C SER A 132 4.66 -6.36 -9.85
N ARG A 133 4.59 -6.42 -8.54
CA ARG A 133 5.65 -5.84 -7.69
C ARG A 133 6.03 -6.81 -6.57
N PRO A 134 7.30 -6.84 -6.14
CA PRO A 134 7.67 -7.53 -4.91
C PRO A 134 6.96 -6.87 -3.72
N ILE A 135 6.72 -7.62 -2.66
CA ILE A 135 6.33 -7.04 -1.37
C ILE A 135 7.48 -6.15 -0.86
N TRP A 136 7.15 -5.14 -0.06
CA TRP A 136 8.14 -4.14 0.38
C TRP A 136 9.29 -4.75 1.14
N LYS A 137 10.50 -4.41 0.71
CA LYS A 137 11.72 -4.76 1.43
C LYS A 137 11.73 -4.07 2.80
N PRO A 138 11.84 -4.82 3.91
CA PRO A 138 11.89 -4.24 5.25
C PRO A 138 13.02 -3.23 5.43
N MET A 139 12.80 -2.23 6.27
CA MET A 139 13.75 -1.12 6.47
C MET A 139 15.13 -1.59 6.96
N HIS A 140 15.17 -2.56 7.88
CA HIS A 140 16.43 -3.13 8.39
C HIS A 140 17.24 -3.90 7.33
N LEU A 141 16.62 -4.27 6.20
CA LEU A 141 17.30 -4.89 5.05
C LEU A 141 17.79 -3.86 4.03
N GLN A 142 17.42 -2.58 4.18
CA GLN A 142 17.92 -1.54 3.28
C GLN A 142 19.41 -1.29 3.54
N PRO A 143 20.25 -1.14 2.49
CA PRO A 143 21.70 -0.90 2.64
C PRO A 143 22.02 0.27 3.57
N PHE A 144 21.19 1.31 3.56
CA PHE A 144 21.34 2.47 4.42
C PHE A 144 21.30 2.14 5.92
N TYR A 145 20.52 1.12 6.30
CA TYR A 145 20.34 0.70 7.70
C TYR A 145 21.17 -0.52 8.12
N ALA A 146 22.09 -0.99 7.25
CA ALA A 146 22.90 -2.18 7.53
C ALA A 146 23.76 -2.12 8.80
N GLY A 147 24.04 -0.92 9.30
CA GLY A 147 24.80 -0.69 10.54
C GLY A 147 23.93 -0.42 11.78
N HIS A 148 22.61 -0.56 11.69
CA HIS A 148 21.69 -0.32 12.79
C HIS A 148 21.16 -1.62 13.40
N ASP A 149 20.85 -1.59 14.68
CA ASP A 149 20.26 -2.72 15.39
C ASP A 149 18.86 -3.02 14.86
N PHE A 150 18.54 -4.31 14.77
CA PHE A 150 17.22 -4.82 14.46
C PHE A 150 16.73 -5.69 15.63
N ILE A 151 15.63 -5.31 16.24
CA ILE A 151 15.03 -6.04 17.36
C ILE A 151 13.91 -6.93 16.81
N SER A 152 14.02 -8.24 17.07
CA SER A 152 13.01 -9.23 16.73
C SER A 152 12.81 -10.20 17.88
N MET A 153 11.59 -10.66 18.09
CA MET A 153 11.26 -11.63 19.15
C MET A 153 11.44 -13.08 18.66
N GLU A 154 11.00 -13.39 17.44
CA GLU A 154 10.96 -14.76 16.89
C GLU A 154 11.34 -14.80 15.41
N GLY A 155 12.58 -14.39 15.09
CA GLY A 155 13.07 -14.40 13.73
C GLY A 155 12.63 -13.16 12.90
N ASP A 156 12.82 -13.22 11.60
CA ASP A 156 12.58 -12.10 10.67
C ASP A 156 11.42 -12.43 9.72
N VAL A 157 10.20 -12.35 10.25
CA VAL A 157 8.97 -12.58 9.47
C VAL A 157 8.87 -11.62 8.29
N GLY A 158 9.26 -10.35 8.50
CA GLY A 158 9.24 -9.34 7.44
C GLY A 158 10.13 -9.69 6.26
N ARG A 159 11.33 -10.23 6.52
CA ARG A 159 12.24 -10.77 5.49
C ARG A 159 11.58 -11.90 4.72
N GLY A 160 11.02 -12.88 5.43
CA GLY A 160 10.36 -14.03 4.80
C GLY A 160 9.22 -13.61 3.87
N ILE A 161 8.38 -12.68 4.31
CA ILE A 161 7.29 -12.13 3.49
C ILE A 161 7.84 -11.39 2.25
N PHE A 162 8.91 -10.62 2.39
CA PHE A 162 9.55 -9.93 1.27
C PHE A 162 10.17 -10.90 0.26
N GLU A 163 10.91 -11.89 0.74
CA GLU A 163 11.62 -12.84 -0.12
C GLU A 163 10.68 -13.79 -0.87
N GLN A 164 9.51 -14.06 -0.31
CA GLN A 164 8.55 -15.04 -0.83
C GLN A 164 7.28 -14.42 -1.39
N GLY A 165 7.14 -13.10 -1.39
CA GLY A 165 5.89 -12.44 -1.70
C GLY A 165 5.93 -11.52 -2.90
N LEU A 166 4.77 -11.39 -3.54
CA LEU A 166 4.52 -10.40 -4.59
C LEU A 166 3.12 -9.79 -4.47
N CYS A 167 2.99 -8.58 -5.00
CA CYS A 167 1.73 -7.88 -5.15
C CYS A 167 1.20 -8.11 -6.57
N LEU A 168 0.00 -8.67 -6.68
CA LEU A 168 -0.70 -8.85 -7.93
C LEU A 168 -1.38 -7.54 -8.37
N PRO A 169 -1.60 -7.33 -9.66
CA PRO A 169 -2.40 -6.22 -10.16
C PRO A 169 -3.76 -6.16 -9.46
N SER A 170 -4.13 -4.98 -9.00
CA SER A 170 -5.34 -4.78 -8.18
C SER A 170 -6.04 -3.46 -8.51
N ASP A 171 -5.97 -2.97 -9.77
CA ASP A 171 -6.66 -1.76 -10.18
C ASP A 171 -8.17 -2.00 -10.25
N ILE A 172 -8.97 -1.04 -9.75
CA ILE A 172 -10.44 -1.12 -9.75
C ILE A 172 -11.05 -1.15 -11.16
N LYS A 173 -10.29 -0.71 -12.18
CA LYS A 173 -10.73 -0.71 -13.58
C LYS A 173 -10.53 -2.04 -14.28
N MET A 174 -9.81 -2.98 -13.67
CA MET A 174 -9.58 -4.29 -14.27
C MET A 174 -10.90 -5.01 -14.53
N SER A 175 -11.02 -5.52 -15.75
CA SER A 175 -12.11 -6.43 -16.15
C SER A 175 -11.90 -7.82 -15.52
N VAL A 176 -12.95 -8.62 -15.51
CA VAL A 176 -12.88 -10.03 -15.09
C VAL A 176 -11.90 -10.81 -15.97
N GLN A 177 -11.91 -10.56 -17.28
CA GLN A 177 -11.03 -11.23 -18.24
C GLN A 177 -9.54 -10.94 -17.96
N GLU A 178 -9.20 -9.69 -17.63
CA GLU A 178 -7.81 -9.34 -17.27
C GLU A 178 -7.36 -10.04 -15.98
N ILE A 179 -8.25 -10.15 -14.98
CA ILE A 179 -7.96 -10.88 -13.74
C ILE A 179 -7.78 -12.37 -14.03
N GLU A 180 -8.66 -12.97 -14.86
CA GLU A 180 -8.57 -14.37 -15.28
C GLU A 180 -7.27 -14.64 -16.06
N GLN A 181 -6.82 -13.73 -16.91
CA GLN A 181 -5.54 -13.84 -17.61
C GLN A 181 -4.37 -13.91 -16.62
N ILE A 182 -4.35 -13.02 -15.62
CA ILE A 182 -3.33 -13.03 -14.57
C ILE A 182 -3.35 -14.36 -13.82
N ILE A 183 -4.53 -14.81 -13.42
CA ILE A 183 -4.71 -16.10 -12.73
C ILE A 183 -4.16 -17.24 -13.57
N GLN A 184 -4.47 -17.30 -14.87
CA GLN A 184 -3.97 -18.33 -15.77
C GLN A 184 -2.44 -18.32 -15.89
N ILE A 185 -1.82 -17.13 -15.97
CA ILE A 185 -0.36 -17.02 -16.04
C ILE A 185 0.27 -17.58 -14.76
N VAL A 186 -0.23 -17.18 -13.59
CA VAL A 186 0.27 -17.67 -12.30
C VAL A 186 0.09 -19.19 -12.20
N ARG A 187 -1.10 -19.72 -12.53
CA ARG A 187 -1.38 -21.15 -12.44
C ARG A 187 -0.53 -22.06 -13.34
N ARG A 188 0.13 -21.52 -14.39
CA ARG A 188 1.05 -22.31 -15.24
C ARG A 188 2.28 -22.83 -14.48
N PHE A 189 2.57 -22.30 -13.31
CA PHE A 189 3.69 -22.68 -12.47
C PHE A 189 3.37 -23.81 -11.48
N PHE A 190 2.12 -24.15 -11.35
CA PHE A 190 1.57 -25.10 -10.39
C PHE A 190 0.68 -26.15 -11.06
#